data_5d366e497df2e239867626f524639a0a
#
_entry.id   5d366e497df2e239867626f524639a0a
#
_cell.length_a   1.000
_cell.length_b   1.000
_cell.length_c   1.000
_cell.angle_alpha   90.00
_cell.angle_beta   90.00
_cell.angle_gamma   90.00
#
_symmetry.space_group_name_H-M   'P 1'
#
loop_
_entity.id
_entity.type
_entity.pdbx_description
1 polymer ?
#
loop_
_entity_poly.entity_id
_entity_poly.type
_entity_poly.pdbx_seq_one_letter_code
_entity_poly.pdbx_strand_id
1 'polypeptide(L)'
;MKINEGGNVFKDAQGTPLTQRINLADVKPTVKYLESLTGLPLLDNMLGSTGKKPTSGDLDLAVDASKHTKEELYNKLISQGVNTTDVAKSGDSVHYKCPINGDPQDGYVQVDFMFGDPKWQQFALNASPDSEFKGVHRAILLASIAKARGMKWSYKYGLVSRETNKVISNNPDEIAKMLIGGTRKDLASVETIIAQAKKNNDYEALVADARETFSKDGLQFESVETEVHWIARTRDRIINQGMSVIVEAARIEHPEDMIFNDGSRGALRAVQELNNLPKSAQDITIKWDGKPAIIFGRDEDGDFVLTDKSGFTAKTYAGLAKSPEELE
;
A
#
# COMPACT_ATOMS: atom_id res chain seq x y z
N MET A 1 15.95 13.82 11.85
CA MET A 1 15.98 12.49 12.47
C MET A 1 15.81 11.48 11.34
N LYS A 2 16.86 10.73 10.92
CA LYS A 2 16.72 9.71 9.88
C LYS A 2 15.98 8.52 10.50
N ILE A 3 14.76 8.27 10.10
CA ILE A 3 14.05 7.04 10.43
C ILE A 3 14.68 5.95 9.54
N ASN A 4 15.58 5.16 10.12
CA ASN A 4 16.12 3.95 9.48
C ASN A 4 15.03 2.86 9.55
N GLU A 5 14.06 2.88 8.64
CA GLU A 5 13.14 1.78 8.42
C GLU A 5 13.77 0.79 7.41
N GLY A 6 14.88 0.20 7.78
CA GLY A 6 15.38 -1.03 7.17
C GLY A 6 14.79 -2.24 7.88
N GLY A 7 14.91 -3.44 7.31
CA GLY A 7 14.42 -4.68 7.91
C GLY A 7 14.85 -4.84 9.38
N ASN A 8 14.04 -5.56 10.16
CA ASN A 8 14.15 -5.57 11.62
C ASN A 8 14.86 -6.80 12.22
N VAL A 9 15.43 -7.67 11.39
CA VAL A 9 16.05 -8.92 11.86
C VAL A 9 17.45 -8.67 12.46
N PHE A 10 18.24 -7.82 11.81
CA PHE A 10 19.62 -7.54 12.21
C PHE A 10 19.70 -6.24 12.99
N LYS A 11 19.98 -6.35 14.29
CA LYS A 11 20.09 -5.20 15.22
C LYS A 11 21.36 -5.32 16.06
N ASP A 12 21.89 -4.18 16.47
CA ASP A 12 22.95 -4.12 17.49
C ASP A 12 22.42 -4.42 18.90
N ALA A 13 23.31 -4.40 19.88
CA ALA A 13 22.99 -4.64 21.29
C ALA A 13 22.04 -3.57 21.86
N GLN A 14 21.91 -2.42 21.23
CA GLN A 14 21.02 -1.31 21.59
C GLN A 14 19.68 -1.36 20.85
N GLY A 15 19.47 -2.37 19.97
CA GLY A 15 18.27 -2.54 19.18
C GLY A 15 18.20 -1.68 17.92
N THR A 16 19.30 -1.02 17.54
CA THR A 16 19.40 -0.22 16.32
C THR A 16 19.56 -1.14 15.10
N PRO A 17 18.79 -0.94 14.01
CA PRO A 17 18.95 -1.71 12.79
C PRO A 17 20.35 -1.57 12.20
N LEU A 18 20.96 -2.70 11.84
CA LEU A 18 22.25 -2.79 11.14
C LEU A 18 22.09 -2.74 9.60
N THR A 19 20.88 -2.57 9.13
CA THR A 19 20.53 -2.47 7.71
C THR A 19 19.84 -1.14 7.42
N GLN A 20 19.93 -0.69 6.19
CA GLN A 20 19.37 0.57 5.70
C GLN A 20 18.42 0.32 4.53
N ARG A 21 17.66 1.34 4.13
CA ARG A 21 16.89 1.30 2.89
C ARG A 21 17.81 1.31 1.69
N ILE A 22 17.42 0.57 0.64
CA ILE A 22 18.14 0.49 -0.63
C ILE A 22 17.42 1.35 -1.69
N ASN A 23 18.18 2.08 -2.51
CA ASN A 23 17.63 2.84 -3.63
C ASN A 23 17.27 1.92 -4.81
N LEU A 24 16.33 2.32 -5.61
CA LEU A 24 15.87 1.55 -6.79
C LEU A 24 17.02 1.21 -7.75
N ALA A 25 17.97 2.14 -7.94
CA ALA A 25 19.13 1.94 -8.81
C ALA A 25 20.02 0.79 -8.36
N ASP A 26 20.12 0.57 -7.05
CA ASP A 26 20.99 -0.43 -6.42
C ASP A 26 20.33 -1.80 -6.28
N VAL A 27 18.99 -1.91 -6.45
CA VAL A 27 18.25 -3.17 -6.28
C VAL A 27 18.75 -4.24 -7.25
N LYS A 28 18.74 -3.95 -8.56
CA LYS A 28 19.17 -4.93 -9.57
C LYS A 28 20.63 -5.35 -9.45
N PRO A 29 21.60 -4.44 -9.24
CA PRO A 29 22.99 -4.84 -8.99
C PRO A 29 23.13 -5.74 -7.75
N THR A 30 22.45 -5.41 -6.64
CA THR A 30 22.46 -6.21 -5.41
C THR A 30 21.85 -7.59 -5.63
N VAL A 31 20.71 -7.69 -6.34
CA VAL A 31 20.10 -8.99 -6.66
C VAL A 31 20.99 -9.83 -7.59
N LYS A 32 21.67 -9.22 -8.56
CA LYS A 32 22.67 -9.92 -9.39
C LYS A 32 23.85 -10.45 -8.57
N TYR A 33 24.32 -9.68 -7.61
CA TYR A 33 25.33 -10.15 -6.67
C TYR A 33 24.82 -11.39 -5.90
N LEU A 34 23.57 -11.35 -5.41
CA LEU A 34 22.93 -12.49 -4.73
C LEU A 34 22.79 -13.71 -5.66
N GLU A 35 22.45 -13.52 -6.93
CA GLU A 35 22.40 -14.59 -7.92
C GLU A 35 23.79 -15.25 -8.10
N SER A 36 24.85 -14.45 -8.17
CA SER A 36 26.22 -14.99 -8.27
C SER A 36 26.65 -15.75 -7.02
N LEU A 37 26.21 -15.29 -5.84
CA LEU A 37 26.54 -15.90 -4.55
C LEU A 37 25.78 -17.21 -4.31
N THR A 38 24.51 -17.25 -4.68
CA THR A 38 23.60 -18.36 -4.37
C THR A 38 23.41 -19.35 -5.51
N GLY A 39 23.54 -18.90 -6.75
CA GLY A 39 23.19 -19.67 -7.96
C GLY A 39 21.68 -19.71 -8.23
N LEU A 40 20.87 -18.94 -7.50
CA LEU A 40 19.41 -18.91 -7.64
C LEU A 40 18.96 -17.85 -8.65
N PRO A 41 17.88 -18.05 -9.44
CA PRO A 41 17.32 -17.06 -10.35
C PRO A 41 16.44 -16.08 -9.55
N LEU A 42 17.00 -14.99 -9.05
CA LEU A 42 16.34 -14.09 -8.09
C LEU A 42 15.75 -12.84 -8.74
N LEU A 43 16.29 -12.38 -9.86
CA LEU A 43 15.80 -11.19 -10.57
C LEU A 43 14.33 -11.30 -10.99
N ASP A 44 13.94 -12.48 -11.48
CA ASP A 44 12.57 -12.75 -11.90
C ASP A 44 11.65 -13.11 -10.72
N ASN A 45 12.23 -13.26 -9.51
CA ASN A 45 11.55 -13.72 -8.32
C ASN A 45 11.46 -12.64 -7.21
N MET A 46 11.61 -11.37 -7.57
CA MET A 46 11.38 -10.26 -6.64
C MET A 46 9.91 -10.17 -6.26
N LEU A 47 9.65 -9.97 -4.96
CA LEU A 47 8.32 -9.95 -4.36
C LEU A 47 7.94 -8.54 -3.86
N GLY A 48 6.68 -8.36 -3.55
CA GLY A 48 6.16 -7.15 -2.90
C GLY A 48 6.48 -5.88 -3.66
N SER A 49 7.09 -4.93 -2.94
CA SER A 49 7.52 -3.62 -3.46
C SER A 49 8.97 -3.61 -3.96
N THR A 50 9.71 -4.72 -3.84
CA THR A 50 11.11 -4.83 -4.24
C THR A 50 11.28 -4.45 -5.71
N GLY A 51 12.12 -3.47 -5.99
CA GLY A 51 12.40 -2.98 -7.34
C GLY A 51 11.26 -2.23 -8.04
N LYS A 52 10.20 -1.84 -7.32
CA LYS A 52 9.02 -1.12 -7.87
C LYS A 52 8.88 0.30 -7.32
N LYS A 53 9.52 0.63 -6.21
CA LYS A 53 9.47 1.95 -5.56
C LYS A 53 10.84 2.62 -5.58
N PRO A 54 10.91 3.94 -5.43
CA PRO A 54 12.19 4.68 -5.38
C PRO A 54 13.17 4.14 -4.34
N THR A 55 12.65 3.63 -3.22
CA THR A 55 13.45 2.94 -2.19
C THR A 55 12.67 1.75 -1.64
N SER A 56 13.40 0.70 -1.19
CA SER A 56 12.84 -0.44 -0.44
C SER A 56 13.47 -0.53 0.94
N GLY A 57 12.73 -0.97 1.98
CA GLY A 57 13.26 -1.21 3.33
C GLY A 57 14.08 -2.50 3.40
N ASP A 58 13.67 -3.46 2.61
CA ASP A 58 14.20 -4.81 2.48
C ASP A 58 14.06 -5.30 1.04
N LEU A 59 14.64 -6.44 0.74
CA LEU A 59 14.50 -7.15 -0.54
C LEU A 59 13.82 -8.49 -0.29
N ASP A 60 12.56 -8.61 -0.68
CA ASP A 60 11.82 -9.87 -0.64
C ASP A 60 12.06 -10.66 -1.94
N LEU A 61 12.56 -11.88 -1.83
CA LEU A 61 12.95 -12.73 -2.96
C LEU A 61 12.36 -14.13 -2.80
N ALA A 62 11.57 -14.59 -3.77
CA ALA A 62 11.01 -15.93 -3.74
C ALA A 62 12.06 -16.99 -4.08
N VAL A 63 12.03 -18.08 -3.31
CA VAL A 63 12.83 -19.28 -3.55
C VAL A 63 11.89 -20.49 -3.70
N ASP A 64 12.05 -21.22 -4.78
CA ASP A 64 11.25 -22.41 -5.08
C ASP A 64 11.51 -23.52 -4.04
N ALA A 65 10.59 -23.68 -3.10
CA ALA A 65 10.69 -24.67 -2.01
C ALA A 65 10.59 -26.12 -2.51
N SER A 66 10.19 -26.36 -3.76
CA SER A 66 10.20 -27.71 -4.35
C SER A 66 11.60 -28.13 -4.82
N LYS A 67 12.51 -27.16 -4.99
CA LYS A 67 13.87 -27.37 -5.52
C LYS A 67 14.95 -27.10 -4.49
N HIS A 68 14.68 -26.23 -3.52
CA HIS A 68 15.68 -25.75 -2.57
C HIS A 68 15.13 -25.73 -1.16
N THR A 69 16.00 -26.02 -0.19
CA THR A 69 15.67 -25.95 1.24
C THR A 69 16.37 -24.76 1.90
N LYS A 70 15.85 -24.33 3.04
CA LYS A 70 16.46 -23.27 3.84
C LYS A 70 17.87 -23.63 4.29
N GLU A 71 18.09 -24.90 4.63
CA GLU A 71 19.39 -25.39 5.07
C GLU A 71 20.43 -25.34 3.94
N GLU A 72 20.05 -25.76 2.73
CA GLU A 72 20.93 -25.66 1.56
C GLU A 72 21.34 -24.23 1.27
N LEU A 73 20.39 -23.28 1.27
CA LEU A 73 20.68 -21.88 1.04
C LEU A 73 21.56 -21.30 2.15
N TYR A 74 21.24 -21.57 3.43
CA TYR A 74 22.03 -21.15 4.56
C TYR A 74 23.48 -21.64 4.44
N ASN A 75 23.66 -22.95 4.23
CA ASN A 75 24.99 -23.55 4.09
C ASN A 75 25.74 -23.02 2.86
N LYS A 76 25.02 -22.75 1.77
CA LYS A 76 25.60 -22.13 0.57
C LYS A 76 26.17 -20.75 0.88
N LEU A 77 25.41 -19.87 1.55
CA LEU A 77 25.86 -18.53 1.94
C LEU A 77 27.12 -18.63 2.82
N ILE A 78 27.10 -19.48 3.83
CA ILE A 78 28.28 -19.68 4.72
C ILE A 78 29.50 -20.20 3.94
N SER A 79 29.29 -21.15 3.03
CA SER A 79 30.39 -21.69 2.20
C SER A 79 31.00 -20.65 1.25
N GLN A 80 30.30 -19.60 0.92
CA GLN A 80 30.73 -18.45 0.14
C GLN A 80 31.40 -17.35 0.99
N GLY A 81 31.61 -17.60 2.28
CA GLY A 81 32.30 -16.68 3.18
C GLY A 81 31.41 -15.67 3.88
N VAL A 82 30.07 -15.80 3.78
CA VAL A 82 29.18 -14.96 4.55
C VAL A 82 29.27 -15.31 6.03
N ASN A 83 29.36 -14.28 6.89
CA ASN A 83 29.46 -14.48 8.33
C ASN A 83 28.16 -15.07 8.88
N THR A 84 28.24 -16.01 9.81
CA THR A 84 27.08 -16.63 10.46
C THR A 84 26.20 -15.63 11.22
N THR A 85 26.77 -14.52 11.69
CA THR A 85 26.03 -13.41 12.33
C THR A 85 25.19 -12.58 11.35
N ASP A 86 25.49 -12.68 10.06
CA ASP A 86 24.82 -11.93 9.01
C ASP A 86 23.72 -12.75 8.31
N VAL A 87 23.50 -14.00 8.74
CA VAL A 87 22.44 -14.89 8.22
C VAL A 87 21.60 -15.44 9.37
N ALA A 88 20.29 -15.35 9.25
CA ALA A 88 19.34 -15.89 10.22
C ALA A 88 18.24 -16.71 9.53
N LYS A 89 17.76 -17.76 10.22
CA LYS A 89 16.60 -18.56 9.77
C LYS A 89 15.42 -18.25 10.67
N SER A 90 14.30 -17.86 10.11
CA SER A 90 13.07 -17.60 10.86
C SER A 90 11.85 -18.00 10.04
N GLY A 91 10.94 -18.76 10.63
CA GLY A 91 9.74 -19.25 9.95
C GLY A 91 10.07 -19.93 8.62
N ASP A 92 9.50 -19.43 7.55
CA ASP A 92 9.70 -19.94 6.19
C ASP A 92 10.76 -19.15 5.39
N SER A 93 11.60 -18.36 6.06
CA SER A 93 12.56 -17.49 5.40
C SER A 93 14.00 -17.74 5.90
N VAL A 94 14.94 -17.38 5.04
CA VAL A 94 16.33 -17.12 5.39
C VAL A 94 16.57 -15.63 5.20
N HIS A 95 17.04 -14.96 6.23
CA HIS A 95 17.36 -13.54 6.22
C HIS A 95 18.86 -13.37 6.07
N TYR A 96 19.27 -12.41 5.27
CA TYR A 96 20.68 -12.08 5.05
C TYR A 96 20.90 -10.57 5.15
N LYS A 97 21.88 -10.16 5.97
CA LYS A 97 22.40 -8.79 5.99
C LYS A 97 23.37 -8.63 4.83
N CYS A 98 22.84 -8.28 3.66
CA CYS A 98 23.55 -8.25 2.39
C CYS A 98 24.23 -6.89 2.18
N PRO A 99 25.52 -6.83 1.79
CA PRO A 99 26.13 -5.60 1.34
C PRO A 99 25.45 -5.13 0.04
N ILE A 100 25.07 -3.85 -0.02
CA ILE A 100 24.49 -3.24 -1.21
C ILE A 100 25.50 -3.32 -2.35
N ASN A 101 25.08 -3.69 -3.54
CA ASN A 101 25.92 -3.94 -4.72
C ASN A 101 27.04 -4.98 -4.50
N GLY A 102 27.03 -5.71 -3.39
CA GLY A 102 28.12 -6.60 -2.97
C GLY A 102 29.29 -5.88 -2.32
N ASP A 103 29.20 -4.56 -2.07
CA ASP A 103 30.24 -3.75 -1.44
C ASP A 103 29.81 -3.29 -0.03
N PRO A 104 30.53 -3.70 1.03
CA PRO A 104 30.27 -3.23 2.39
C PRO A 104 30.36 -1.71 2.58
N GLN A 105 31.05 -0.98 1.70
CA GLN A 105 31.17 0.48 1.76
C GLN A 105 29.84 1.18 1.37
N ASP A 106 29.00 0.51 0.57
CA ASP A 106 27.67 1.01 0.20
C ASP A 106 26.64 0.80 1.33
N GLY A 107 27.03 0.14 2.43
CA GLY A 107 26.15 -0.24 3.52
C GLY A 107 25.46 -1.58 3.30
N TYR A 108 24.45 -1.87 4.11
CA TYR A 108 23.78 -3.17 4.11
C TYR A 108 22.28 -3.03 4.00
N VAL A 109 21.65 -3.95 3.26
CA VAL A 109 20.19 -4.11 3.18
C VAL A 109 19.81 -5.49 3.72
N GLN A 110 18.62 -5.59 4.36
CA GLN A 110 18.05 -6.89 4.69
C GLN A 110 17.51 -7.55 3.43
N VAL A 111 17.84 -8.82 3.23
CA VAL A 111 17.29 -9.66 2.17
C VAL A 111 16.53 -10.80 2.81
N ASP A 112 15.30 -11.02 2.37
CA ASP A 112 14.40 -12.07 2.86
C ASP A 112 14.18 -13.09 1.73
N PHE A 113 14.86 -14.22 1.82
CA PHE A 113 14.62 -15.36 0.93
C PHE A 113 13.40 -16.13 1.43
N MET A 114 12.29 -15.99 0.74
CA MET A 114 10.98 -16.53 1.10
C MET A 114 10.72 -17.85 0.37
N PHE A 115 10.69 -18.96 1.10
CA PHE A 115 10.52 -20.28 0.52
C PHE A 115 9.04 -20.63 0.27
N GLY A 116 8.71 -20.93 -0.99
CA GLY A 116 7.35 -21.26 -1.42
C GLY A 116 7.28 -21.55 -2.92
N ASP A 117 6.10 -21.45 -3.48
CA ASP A 117 5.89 -21.40 -4.93
C ASP A 117 6.08 -19.95 -5.42
N PRO A 118 7.10 -19.63 -6.23
CA PRO A 118 7.37 -18.26 -6.64
C PRO A 118 6.20 -17.59 -7.39
N LYS A 119 5.47 -18.33 -8.23
CA LYS A 119 4.33 -17.79 -8.99
C LYS A 119 3.18 -17.42 -8.06
N TRP A 120 2.91 -18.28 -7.08
CA TRP A 120 1.92 -18.00 -6.06
C TRP A 120 2.35 -16.81 -5.18
N GLN A 121 3.60 -16.79 -4.71
CA GLN A 121 4.11 -15.71 -3.85
C GLN A 121 4.07 -14.36 -4.55
N GLN A 122 4.44 -14.29 -5.83
CA GLN A 122 4.30 -13.08 -6.65
C GLN A 122 2.86 -12.57 -6.69
N PHE A 123 1.88 -13.46 -6.78
CA PHE A 123 0.48 -13.07 -6.71
C PHE A 123 0.06 -12.68 -5.28
N ALA A 124 0.40 -13.51 -4.29
CA ALA A 124 -0.04 -13.36 -2.90
C ALA A 124 0.47 -12.07 -2.24
N LEU A 125 1.73 -11.69 -2.55
CA LEU A 125 2.42 -10.53 -1.99
C LEU A 125 2.41 -9.31 -2.91
N ASN A 126 1.72 -9.38 -4.05
CA ASN A 126 1.65 -8.25 -4.96
C ASN A 126 0.84 -7.09 -4.35
N ALA A 127 1.34 -5.87 -4.54
CA ALA A 127 0.58 -4.64 -4.34
C ALA A 127 0.18 -4.11 -5.72
N SER A 128 -1.08 -3.77 -5.92
CA SER A 128 -1.50 -3.08 -7.15
C SER A 128 -0.90 -1.67 -7.17
N PRO A 129 -0.28 -1.26 -8.28
CA PRO A 129 0.24 0.10 -8.41
C PRO A 129 -0.86 1.16 -8.38
N ASP A 130 -2.11 0.78 -8.74
CA ASP A 130 -3.27 1.67 -8.80
C ASP A 130 -4.07 1.70 -7.49
N SER A 131 -3.63 0.98 -6.46
CA SER A 131 -4.28 0.94 -5.14
C SER A 131 -3.63 1.92 -4.18
N GLU A 132 -4.44 2.65 -3.43
CA GLU A 132 -3.97 3.50 -2.33
C GLU A 132 -3.46 2.66 -1.14
N PHE A 133 -3.85 1.39 -1.07
CA PHE A 133 -3.49 0.48 0.00
C PHE A 133 -2.18 -0.26 -0.28
N LYS A 134 -1.41 -0.48 0.79
CA LYS A 134 -0.21 -1.33 0.74
C LYS A 134 -0.61 -2.81 0.52
N GLY A 135 0.29 -3.60 -0.01
CA GLY A 135 0.09 -5.05 -0.17
C GLY A 135 -0.24 -5.78 1.13
N VAL A 136 0.26 -5.30 2.28
CA VAL A 136 -0.09 -5.83 3.60
C VAL A 136 -1.57 -5.68 3.91
N HIS A 137 -2.20 -4.56 3.58
CA HIS A 137 -3.64 -4.35 3.80
C HIS A 137 -4.48 -5.30 2.94
N ARG A 138 -4.06 -5.52 1.69
CA ARG A 138 -4.67 -6.54 0.81
C ARG A 138 -4.58 -7.94 1.43
N ALA A 139 -3.42 -8.32 1.96
CA ALA A 139 -3.21 -9.61 2.60
C ALA A 139 -4.07 -9.78 3.87
N ILE A 140 -4.20 -8.73 4.70
CA ILE A 140 -5.06 -8.70 5.89
C ILE A 140 -6.53 -8.91 5.50
N LEU A 141 -7.01 -8.20 4.49
CA LEU A 141 -8.39 -8.33 3.99
C LEU A 141 -8.66 -9.75 3.48
N LEU A 142 -7.76 -10.32 2.67
CA LEU A 142 -7.89 -11.69 2.18
C LEU A 142 -7.82 -12.72 3.31
N ALA A 143 -6.99 -12.49 4.33
CA ALA A 143 -6.94 -13.35 5.52
C ALA A 143 -8.24 -13.29 6.34
N SER A 144 -8.86 -12.11 6.48
CA SER A 144 -10.17 -11.94 7.13
C SER A 144 -11.25 -12.73 6.39
N ILE A 145 -11.36 -12.54 5.08
CA ILE A 145 -12.34 -13.25 4.24
C ILE A 145 -12.11 -14.77 4.30
N ALA A 146 -10.85 -15.21 4.17
CA ALA A 146 -10.53 -16.64 4.28
C ALA A 146 -10.92 -17.21 5.66
N LYS A 147 -10.69 -16.45 6.73
CA LYS A 147 -11.07 -16.84 8.09
C LYS A 147 -12.58 -17.02 8.23
N ALA A 148 -13.37 -16.09 7.72
CA ALA A 148 -14.83 -16.17 7.74
C ALA A 148 -15.37 -17.38 6.93
N ARG A 149 -14.61 -17.82 5.93
CA ARG A 149 -14.90 -19.05 5.13
C ARG A 149 -14.30 -20.35 5.72
N GLY A 150 -13.79 -20.33 6.96
CA GLY A 150 -13.16 -21.49 7.59
C GLY A 150 -11.78 -21.86 7.03
N MET A 151 -11.13 -20.91 6.33
CA MET A 151 -9.86 -21.12 5.65
C MET A 151 -8.77 -20.17 6.17
N LYS A 152 -7.52 -20.40 5.76
CA LYS A 152 -6.37 -19.52 6.03
C LYS A 152 -5.78 -19.05 4.70
N TRP A 153 -5.51 -17.76 4.59
CA TRP A 153 -4.67 -17.21 3.54
C TRP A 153 -3.20 -17.40 3.90
N SER A 154 -2.43 -18.02 3.02
CA SER A 154 -1.00 -18.24 3.19
C SER A 154 -0.23 -17.78 1.96
N TYR A 155 0.73 -16.88 2.16
CA TYR A 155 1.64 -16.45 1.07
C TYR A 155 2.53 -17.59 0.56
N LYS A 156 2.69 -18.65 1.35
CA LYS A 156 3.52 -19.82 1.01
C LYS A 156 2.74 -20.90 0.26
N TYR A 157 1.54 -21.21 0.75
CA TYR A 157 0.82 -22.42 0.34
C TYR A 157 -0.47 -22.16 -0.45
N GLY A 158 -0.93 -20.92 -0.51
CA GLY A 158 -2.23 -20.61 -1.06
C GLY A 158 -3.33 -20.57 0.01
N LEU A 159 -4.49 -21.06 -0.35
CA LEU A 159 -5.63 -21.19 0.55
C LEU A 159 -5.55 -22.56 1.26
N VAL A 160 -5.62 -22.52 2.58
CA VAL A 160 -5.43 -23.69 3.46
C VAL A 160 -6.67 -23.90 4.34
N SER A 161 -7.13 -25.13 4.51
CA SER A 161 -8.21 -25.46 5.44
C SER A 161 -7.78 -25.19 6.90
N ARG A 162 -8.63 -24.53 7.70
CA ARG A 162 -8.37 -24.32 9.13
C ARG A 162 -8.52 -25.61 9.93
N GLU A 163 -9.41 -26.49 9.50
CA GLU A 163 -9.70 -27.74 10.18
C GLU A 163 -8.59 -28.78 9.96
N THR A 164 -8.21 -29.00 8.69
CA THR A 164 -7.30 -30.09 8.33
C THR A 164 -5.87 -29.65 8.10
N ASN A 165 -5.58 -28.35 8.04
CA ASN A 165 -4.32 -27.74 7.63
C ASN A 165 -3.82 -28.18 6.23
N LYS A 166 -4.71 -28.76 5.40
CA LYS A 166 -4.38 -29.15 4.03
C LYS A 166 -4.53 -27.94 3.09
N VAL A 167 -3.65 -27.88 2.11
CA VAL A 167 -3.76 -26.90 1.00
C VAL A 167 -5.01 -27.23 0.21
N ILE A 168 -5.85 -26.22 0.01
CA ILE A 168 -7.07 -26.30 -0.78
C ILE A 168 -6.75 -25.93 -2.23
N SER A 169 -6.10 -24.77 -2.44
CA SER A 169 -5.66 -24.30 -3.76
C SER A 169 -4.58 -23.23 -3.62
N ASN A 170 -3.70 -23.15 -4.62
CA ASN A 170 -2.81 -22.02 -4.89
C ASN A 170 -3.09 -21.36 -6.26
N ASN A 171 -4.21 -21.73 -6.88
CA ASN A 171 -4.67 -21.13 -8.12
C ASN A 171 -5.49 -19.85 -7.79
N PRO A 172 -5.04 -18.66 -8.24
CA PRO A 172 -5.74 -17.40 -7.95
C PRO A 172 -7.19 -17.34 -8.41
N ASP A 173 -7.55 -17.98 -9.52
CA ASP A 173 -8.93 -17.96 -10.05
C ASP A 173 -9.87 -18.84 -9.21
N GLU A 174 -9.40 -20.02 -8.78
CA GLU A 174 -10.15 -20.88 -7.87
C GLU A 174 -10.34 -20.20 -6.50
N ILE A 175 -9.27 -19.58 -6.00
CA ILE A 175 -9.30 -18.85 -4.72
C ILE A 175 -10.28 -17.68 -4.78
N ALA A 176 -10.27 -16.90 -5.85
CA ALA A 176 -11.21 -15.80 -6.03
C ALA A 176 -12.66 -16.27 -6.02
N LYS A 177 -12.93 -17.37 -6.73
CA LYS A 177 -14.27 -17.97 -6.75
C LYS A 177 -14.71 -18.45 -5.36
N MET A 178 -13.81 -19.09 -4.61
CA MET A 178 -14.13 -19.60 -3.26
C MET A 178 -14.31 -18.48 -2.24
N LEU A 179 -13.47 -17.44 -2.29
CA LEU A 179 -13.49 -16.37 -1.27
C LEU A 179 -14.59 -15.35 -1.52
N ILE A 180 -14.76 -14.88 -2.74
CA ILE A 180 -15.59 -13.72 -3.07
C ILE A 180 -16.55 -13.95 -4.26
N GLY A 181 -16.58 -15.16 -4.83
CA GLY A 181 -17.41 -15.43 -6.02
C GLY A 181 -16.98 -14.65 -7.27
N GLY A 182 -15.71 -14.25 -7.34
CA GLY A 182 -15.14 -13.43 -8.40
C GLY A 182 -14.05 -14.14 -9.20
N THR A 183 -13.20 -13.33 -9.84
CA THR A 183 -12.05 -13.73 -10.64
C THR A 183 -10.74 -13.26 -9.99
N ARG A 184 -9.58 -13.74 -10.47
CA ARG A 184 -8.27 -13.29 -9.99
C ARG A 184 -8.08 -11.77 -10.08
N LYS A 185 -8.75 -11.10 -11.04
CA LYS A 185 -8.69 -9.63 -11.17
C LYS A 185 -9.35 -8.93 -9.98
N ASP A 186 -10.41 -9.54 -9.44
CA ASP A 186 -11.12 -9.00 -8.28
C ASP A 186 -10.32 -9.16 -6.98
N LEU A 187 -9.25 -9.98 -6.98
CA LEU A 187 -8.30 -10.09 -5.86
C LEU A 187 -7.11 -9.12 -5.98
N ALA A 188 -7.04 -8.27 -7.01
CA ALA A 188 -5.84 -7.49 -7.31
C ALA A 188 -5.55 -6.39 -6.28
N SER A 189 -6.58 -5.74 -5.74
CA SER A 189 -6.47 -4.63 -4.80
C SER A 189 -7.52 -4.72 -3.69
N VAL A 190 -7.34 -3.90 -2.64
CA VAL A 190 -8.34 -3.80 -1.55
C VAL A 190 -9.69 -3.35 -2.11
N GLU A 191 -9.69 -2.37 -3.00
CA GLU A 191 -10.89 -1.77 -3.59
C GLU A 191 -11.67 -2.80 -4.42
N THR A 192 -10.99 -3.57 -5.27
CA THR A 192 -11.66 -4.60 -6.10
C THR A 192 -12.17 -5.76 -5.26
N ILE A 193 -11.45 -6.16 -4.21
CA ILE A 193 -11.90 -7.20 -3.26
C ILE A 193 -13.19 -6.75 -2.57
N ILE A 194 -13.22 -5.52 -2.03
CA ILE A 194 -14.40 -4.97 -1.36
C ILE A 194 -15.58 -4.88 -2.32
N ALA A 195 -15.36 -4.32 -3.52
CA ALA A 195 -16.42 -4.18 -4.53
C ALA A 195 -17.06 -5.52 -4.90
N GLN A 196 -16.27 -6.58 -5.01
CA GLN A 196 -16.79 -7.92 -5.31
C GLN A 196 -17.38 -8.60 -4.07
N ALA A 197 -16.75 -8.49 -2.90
CA ALA A 197 -17.23 -9.10 -1.66
C ALA A 197 -18.56 -8.54 -1.20
N LYS A 198 -18.86 -7.27 -1.47
CA LYS A 198 -20.18 -6.64 -1.18
C LYS A 198 -21.38 -7.32 -1.85
N LYS A 199 -21.14 -8.13 -2.88
CA LYS A 199 -22.20 -8.92 -3.51
C LYS A 199 -22.59 -10.16 -2.70
N ASN A 200 -21.80 -10.50 -1.67
CA ASN A 200 -22.12 -11.60 -0.78
C ASN A 200 -23.01 -11.15 0.38
N ASN A 201 -24.00 -11.93 0.73
CA ASN A 201 -24.95 -11.62 1.81
C ASN A 201 -24.29 -11.58 3.20
N ASP A 202 -23.11 -12.18 3.35
CA ASP A 202 -22.33 -12.26 4.58
C ASP A 202 -21.13 -11.27 4.60
N TYR A 203 -21.17 -10.23 3.78
CA TYR A 203 -20.09 -9.26 3.61
C TYR A 203 -19.53 -8.74 4.95
N GLU A 204 -20.38 -8.32 5.88
CA GLU A 204 -19.95 -7.79 7.18
C GLU A 204 -19.11 -8.80 7.98
N ALA A 205 -19.52 -10.07 7.98
CA ALA A 205 -18.74 -11.14 8.63
C ALA A 205 -17.41 -11.41 7.89
N LEU A 206 -17.40 -11.29 6.56
CA LEU A 206 -16.19 -11.52 5.77
C LEU A 206 -15.06 -10.51 6.08
N VAL A 207 -15.42 -9.27 6.38
CA VAL A 207 -14.45 -8.17 6.52
C VAL A 207 -14.22 -7.72 7.97
N ALA A 208 -14.86 -8.33 8.95
CA ALA A 208 -14.84 -7.89 10.34
C ALA A 208 -13.42 -7.75 10.92
N ASP A 209 -12.58 -8.78 10.76
CA ASP A 209 -11.20 -8.77 11.26
C ASP A 209 -10.31 -7.73 10.53
N ALA A 210 -10.56 -7.52 9.23
CA ALA A 210 -9.83 -6.52 8.46
C ALA A 210 -10.20 -5.10 8.92
N ARG A 211 -11.48 -4.83 9.15
CA ARG A 211 -11.98 -3.54 9.64
C ARG A 211 -11.33 -3.18 10.98
N GLU A 212 -11.27 -4.13 11.92
CA GLU A 212 -10.61 -3.93 13.21
C GLU A 212 -9.10 -3.61 13.05
N THR A 213 -8.41 -4.36 12.18
CA THR A 213 -6.97 -4.16 11.96
C THR A 213 -6.68 -2.84 11.27
N PHE A 214 -7.45 -2.48 10.24
CA PHE A 214 -7.30 -1.19 9.53
C PHE A 214 -7.53 -0.01 10.46
N SER A 215 -8.51 -0.11 11.36
CA SER A 215 -8.78 0.92 12.37
C SER A 215 -7.60 1.13 13.31
N LYS A 216 -6.90 0.05 13.73
CA LYS A 216 -5.68 0.13 14.56
C LYS A 216 -4.52 0.81 13.83
N ASP A 217 -4.45 0.65 12.51
CA ASP A 217 -3.45 1.29 11.65
C ASP A 217 -3.82 2.75 11.28
N GLY A 218 -4.92 3.29 11.87
CA GLY A 218 -5.41 4.64 11.59
C GLY A 218 -6.09 4.78 10.23
N LEU A 219 -6.41 3.66 9.54
CA LEU A 219 -7.08 3.64 8.26
C LEU A 219 -8.60 3.50 8.47
N GLN A 220 -9.37 4.32 7.76
CA GLN A 220 -10.83 4.23 7.78
C GLN A 220 -11.30 3.23 6.73
N PHE A 221 -11.60 2.01 7.13
CA PHE A 221 -12.16 0.99 6.25
C PHE A 221 -13.47 1.45 5.57
N GLU A 222 -14.27 2.23 6.28
CA GLU A 222 -15.53 2.81 5.79
C GLU A 222 -15.35 3.93 4.77
N SER A 223 -14.23 4.68 4.80
CA SER A 223 -13.95 5.70 3.79
C SER A 223 -13.69 5.09 2.42
N VAL A 224 -13.08 3.90 2.36
CA VAL A 224 -12.91 3.13 1.12
C VAL A 224 -14.26 2.74 0.53
N GLU A 225 -15.20 2.32 1.38
CA GLU A 225 -16.56 1.98 0.95
C GLU A 225 -17.32 3.18 0.37
N THR A 226 -17.18 4.33 1.00
CA THR A 226 -17.85 5.56 0.58
C THR A 226 -17.23 6.11 -0.71
N GLU A 227 -15.91 6.03 -0.81
CA GLU A 227 -15.15 6.57 -1.93
C GLU A 227 -15.30 5.72 -3.20
N VAL A 228 -15.19 4.39 -3.10
CA VAL A 228 -15.45 3.48 -4.24
C VAL A 228 -16.88 3.59 -4.74
N HIS A 229 -17.85 3.70 -3.84
CA HIS A 229 -19.27 3.89 -4.20
C HIS A 229 -19.54 5.27 -4.81
N TRP A 230 -18.79 6.27 -4.38
CA TRP A 230 -18.85 7.61 -4.88
C TRP A 230 -18.17 7.74 -6.25
N ILE A 231 -16.97 7.18 -6.42
CA ILE A 231 -16.24 7.13 -7.71
C ILE A 231 -17.10 6.40 -8.76
N ALA A 232 -17.70 5.25 -8.42
CA ALA A 232 -18.58 4.52 -9.33
C ALA A 232 -19.81 5.33 -9.71
N ARG A 233 -20.50 5.96 -8.74
CA ARG A 233 -21.67 6.82 -9.01
C ARG A 233 -21.32 8.09 -9.77
N THR A 234 -20.18 8.69 -9.50
CA THR A 234 -19.72 9.89 -10.20
C THR A 234 -19.31 9.56 -11.62
N ARG A 235 -18.61 8.43 -11.84
CA ARG A 235 -18.28 7.93 -13.18
C ARG A 235 -19.55 7.68 -14.01
N ASP A 236 -20.54 7.02 -13.46
CA ASP A 236 -21.80 6.74 -14.16
C ASP A 236 -22.59 8.03 -14.43
N ARG A 237 -22.53 9.03 -13.55
CA ARG A 237 -23.14 10.33 -13.74
C ARG A 237 -22.43 11.14 -14.83
N ILE A 238 -21.09 11.14 -14.85
CA ILE A 238 -20.25 11.81 -15.88
C ILE A 238 -20.51 11.20 -17.25
N ILE A 239 -20.55 9.85 -17.34
CA ILE A 239 -20.80 9.14 -18.60
C ILE A 239 -22.21 9.41 -19.13
N ASN A 240 -23.22 9.48 -18.24
CA ASN A 240 -24.61 9.64 -18.63
C ASN A 240 -25.08 11.09 -18.83
N GLN A 241 -24.34 12.10 -18.35
CA GLN A 241 -24.79 13.49 -18.38
C GLN A 241 -23.90 14.44 -19.16
N GLY A 242 -22.72 14.01 -19.67
CA GLY A 242 -21.83 14.83 -20.50
C GLY A 242 -21.32 16.11 -19.82
N MET A 243 -21.32 16.17 -18.50
CA MET A 243 -20.92 17.35 -17.72
C MET A 243 -19.52 17.19 -17.16
N SER A 244 -18.72 18.24 -17.24
CA SER A 244 -17.50 18.36 -16.44
C SER A 244 -17.89 18.64 -14.99
N VAL A 245 -17.67 17.70 -14.09
CA VAL A 245 -17.92 17.87 -12.65
C VAL A 245 -16.60 18.00 -11.94
N ILE A 246 -16.42 19.09 -11.25
CA ILE A 246 -15.38 19.29 -10.24
C ILE A 246 -15.73 18.40 -9.05
N VAL A 247 -14.78 17.55 -8.68
CA VAL A 247 -14.92 16.54 -7.63
C VAL A 247 -14.52 17.16 -6.29
N GLU A 248 -15.50 17.62 -5.54
CA GLU A 248 -15.32 18.01 -4.14
C GLU A 248 -15.61 16.81 -3.23
N ALA A 249 -14.59 16.25 -2.67
CA ALA A 249 -14.46 15.56 -1.38
C ALA A 249 -13.25 14.63 -1.28
N ALA A 250 -12.26 14.75 -2.15
CA ALA A 250 -10.94 14.30 -1.80
C ALA A 250 -10.34 15.33 -0.83
N ARG A 251 -9.67 14.87 0.24
CA ARG A 251 -8.84 15.74 1.08
C ARG A 251 -7.99 16.57 0.12
N ILE A 252 -8.17 17.90 0.12
CA ILE A 252 -7.34 18.78 -0.71
C ILE A 252 -5.92 18.59 -0.19
N GLU A 253 -5.12 17.86 -0.95
CA GLU A 253 -3.70 17.70 -0.65
C GLU A 253 -3.03 19.02 -0.93
N HIS A 254 -2.21 19.48 0.00
CA HIS A 254 -1.35 20.60 -0.26
C HIS A 254 -0.38 20.24 -1.41
N PRO A 255 0.03 21.20 -2.27
CA PRO A 255 0.98 20.93 -3.36
C PRO A 255 2.26 20.23 -2.88
N GLU A 256 2.73 20.55 -1.67
CA GLU A 256 3.84 19.89 -1.01
C GLU A 256 3.52 18.43 -0.63
N ASP A 257 2.30 18.14 -0.15
CA ASP A 257 1.89 16.78 0.19
C ASP A 257 1.83 15.89 -1.05
N MET A 258 1.38 16.44 -2.21
CA MET A 258 1.41 15.75 -3.49
C MET A 258 2.83 15.33 -3.87
N ILE A 259 3.83 16.20 -3.64
CA ILE A 259 5.24 15.90 -3.92
C ILE A 259 5.76 14.82 -2.98
N PHE A 260 5.43 14.90 -1.68
CA PHE A 260 5.87 13.94 -0.68
C PHE A 260 5.23 12.56 -0.86
N ASN A 261 3.95 12.51 -1.24
CA ASN A 261 3.21 11.26 -1.38
C ASN A 261 3.49 10.55 -2.71
N ASP A 262 3.54 11.30 -3.83
CA ASP A 262 3.60 10.77 -5.20
C ASP A 262 4.93 11.08 -5.93
N GLY A 263 5.90 11.71 -5.27
CA GLY A 263 7.20 12.03 -5.85
C GLY A 263 7.10 12.88 -7.12
N SER A 264 7.72 12.46 -8.22
CA SER A 264 7.73 13.22 -9.48
C SER A 264 6.36 13.36 -10.14
N ARG A 265 5.44 12.42 -9.95
CA ARG A 265 4.04 12.51 -10.40
C ARG A 265 3.28 13.55 -9.59
N GLY A 266 3.46 13.57 -8.28
CA GLY A 266 2.89 14.59 -7.42
C GLY A 266 3.41 15.99 -7.75
N ALA A 267 4.69 16.15 -8.05
CA ALA A 267 5.27 17.40 -8.49
C ALA A 267 4.64 17.89 -9.81
N LEU A 268 4.44 16.98 -10.77
CA LEU A 268 3.76 17.31 -12.03
C LEU A 268 2.31 17.76 -11.80
N ARG A 269 1.55 17.07 -10.95
CA ARG A 269 0.19 17.46 -10.56
C ARG A 269 0.18 18.83 -9.88
N ALA A 270 1.03 19.06 -8.88
CA ALA A 270 1.14 20.33 -8.19
C ALA A 270 1.41 21.49 -9.16
N VAL A 271 2.33 21.31 -10.12
CA VAL A 271 2.62 22.30 -11.16
C VAL A 271 1.42 22.52 -12.10
N GLN A 272 0.70 21.46 -12.47
CA GLN A 272 -0.51 21.56 -13.30
C GLN A 272 -1.62 22.32 -12.58
N GLU A 273 -1.86 22.02 -11.30
CA GLU A 273 -2.84 22.74 -10.47
C GLU A 273 -2.48 24.22 -10.35
N LEU A 274 -1.23 24.54 -10.02
CA LEU A 274 -0.76 25.93 -9.98
C LEU A 274 -0.90 26.67 -11.32
N ASN A 275 -0.66 25.99 -12.45
CA ASN A 275 -0.82 26.58 -13.78
C ASN A 275 -2.29 26.74 -14.20
N ASN A 276 -3.20 26.02 -13.56
CA ASN A 276 -4.65 26.13 -13.81
C ASN A 276 -5.30 27.23 -12.95
N LEU A 277 -4.70 27.61 -11.82
CA LEU A 277 -5.23 28.66 -10.94
C LEU A 277 -5.62 29.97 -11.68
N PRO A 278 -4.81 30.51 -12.64
CA PRO A 278 -5.21 31.72 -13.35
C PRO A 278 -6.41 31.55 -14.30
N LYS A 279 -6.73 30.27 -14.66
CA LYS A 279 -7.80 29.91 -15.60
C LYS A 279 -9.14 29.68 -14.93
N SER A 280 -9.13 29.37 -13.63
CA SER A 280 -10.31 29.05 -12.82
C SER A 280 -10.50 30.05 -11.68
N ALA A 281 -10.44 31.35 -12.01
CA ALA A 281 -10.52 32.44 -11.01
C ALA A 281 -11.82 32.43 -10.16
N GLN A 282 -12.83 31.63 -10.54
CA GLN A 282 -14.07 31.45 -9.79
C GLN A 282 -13.99 30.33 -8.72
N ASP A 283 -12.97 29.46 -8.80
CA ASP A 283 -12.84 28.27 -7.96
C ASP A 283 -11.68 28.33 -6.96
N ILE A 284 -11.05 29.52 -6.80
CA ILE A 284 -9.91 29.69 -5.92
C ILE A 284 -10.39 29.95 -4.49
N THR A 285 -10.11 29.04 -3.58
CA THR A 285 -10.28 29.24 -2.15
C THR A 285 -8.92 29.30 -1.45
N ILE A 286 -8.78 30.19 -0.47
CA ILE A 286 -7.59 30.22 0.41
C ILE A 286 -7.97 29.59 1.73
N LYS A 287 -7.26 28.51 2.09
CA LYS A 287 -7.39 27.87 3.39
C LYS A 287 -6.21 28.30 4.27
N TRP A 288 -6.52 28.85 5.44
CA TRP A 288 -5.54 29.04 6.51
C TRP A 288 -5.61 27.88 7.46
N ASP A 289 -4.50 27.15 7.63
CA ASP A 289 -4.40 26.11 8.64
C ASP A 289 -3.98 26.72 9.97
N GLY A 290 -4.79 26.44 10.97
CA GLY A 290 -4.60 26.91 12.34
C GLY A 290 -5.94 26.98 13.06
N LYS A 291 -5.93 27.29 14.35
CA LYS A 291 -7.17 27.62 15.08
C LYS A 291 -7.21 29.16 15.27
N PRO A 292 -8.26 29.81 14.76
CA PRO A 292 -9.39 29.30 13.98
C PRO A 292 -9.07 29.12 12.47
N ALA A 293 -9.60 28.06 11.83
CA ALA A 293 -9.58 27.94 10.37
C ALA A 293 -10.68 28.81 9.79
N ILE A 294 -10.31 29.72 8.88
CA ILE A 294 -11.22 30.64 8.22
C ILE A 294 -11.32 30.22 6.77
N ILE A 295 -12.53 30.07 6.24
CA ILE A 295 -12.84 29.75 4.86
C ILE A 295 -13.58 30.93 4.25
N PHE A 296 -13.14 31.43 3.11
CA PHE A 296 -13.82 32.49 2.40
C PHE A 296 -13.83 32.24 0.89
N GLY A 297 -14.85 32.77 0.21
CA GLY A 297 -15.04 32.57 -1.21
C GLY A 297 -16.25 33.35 -1.72
N ARG A 298 -16.83 32.86 -2.83
CA ARG A 298 -18.12 33.32 -3.35
C ARG A 298 -19.09 32.14 -3.36
N ASP A 299 -20.36 32.40 -3.02
CA ASP A 299 -21.41 31.41 -3.14
C ASP A 299 -21.90 31.27 -4.59
N GLU A 300 -22.92 30.43 -4.80
CA GLU A 300 -23.51 30.17 -6.13
C GLU A 300 -24.12 31.41 -6.77
N ASP A 301 -24.50 32.40 -5.95
CA ASP A 301 -25.07 33.68 -6.40
C ASP A 301 -23.96 34.72 -6.68
N GLY A 302 -22.70 34.39 -6.41
CA GLY A 302 -21.54 35.26 -6.61
C GLY A 302 -21.25 36.19 -5.44
N ASP A 303 -21.98 36.04 -4.32
CA ASP A 303 -21.79 36.85 -3.11
C ASP A 303 -20.57 36.36 -2.31
N PHE A 304 -19.83 37.32 -1.72
CA PHE A 304 -18.71 36.99 -0.84
C PHE A 304 -19.22 36.34 0.44
N VAL A 305 -18.59 35.25 0.84
CA VAL A 305 -18.89 34.50 2.06
C VAL A 305 -17.62 34.20 2.84
N LEU A 306 -17.71 34.31 4.16
CA LEU A 306 -16.65 33.98 5.10
C LEU A 306 -17.22 33.09 6.21
N THR A 307 -16.56 31.98 6.52
CA THR A 307 -17.02 31.03 7.55
C THR A 307 -15.85 30.30 8.17
N ASP A 308 -16.11 29.62 9.27
CA ASP A 308 -15.21 28.61 9.82
C ASP A 308 -15.50 27.20 9.26
N LYS A 309 -14.69 26.21 9.65
CA LYS A 309 -14.86 24.83 9.21
C LYS A 309 -16.23 24.25 9.60
N SER A 310 -16.80 24.70 10.72
CA SER A 310 -18.09 24.22 11.22
C SER A 310 -19.24 24.80 10.38
N GLY A 311 -19.16 26.08 10.02
CA GLY A 311 -20.12 26.74 9.14
C GLY A 311 -20.12 26.16 7.73
N PHE A 312 -18.94 25.81 7.19
CA PHE A 312 -18.81 25.23 5.86
C PHE A 312 -19.45 23.84 5.73
N THR A 313 -19.44 23.06 6.82
CA THR A 313 -20.02 21.72 6.84
C THR A 313 -21.50 21.70 7.28
N ALA A 314 -22.03 22.79 7.78
CA ALA A 314 -23.42 22.90 8.23
C ALA A 314 -24.38 22.98 7.03
N LYS A 315 -25.47 22.20 7.08
CA LYS A 315 -26.54 22.25 6.07
C LYS A 315 -27.30 23.59 6.03
N THR A 316 -27.16 24.39 7.08
CA THR A 316 -27.66 25.76 7.18
C THR A 316 -26.50 26.63 7.61
N TYR A 317 -26.08 27.52 6.76
CA TYR A 317 -24.97 28.45 6.97
C TYR A 317 -25.27 29.53 8.04
N ALA A 318 -25.85 29.16 9.19
CA ALA A 318 -26.04 30.05 10.32
C ALA A 318 -24.67 30.34 10.96
N GLY A 319 -24.05 31.42 10.58
CA GLY A 319 -22.69 31.79 11.00
C GLY A 319 -21.81 32.23 9.84
N LEU A 320 -22.37 32.35 8.66
CA LEU A 320 -21.74 32.94 7.49
C LEU A 320 -21.79 34.45 7.58
N ALA A 321 -20.62 35.09 7.65
CA ALA A 321 -20.56 36.54 7.45
C ALA A 321 -20.51 36.84 5.95
N LYS A 322 -21.46 37.63 5.48
CA LYS A 322 -21.58 38.10 4.09
C LYS A 322 -21.06 39.52 3.89
N SER A 323 -20.77 40.21 4.99
CA SER A 323 -20.19 41.54 4.98
C SER A 323 -19.18 41.72 6.12
N PRO A 324 -18.27 42.70 6.06
CA PRO A 324 -17.35 43.02 7.17
C PRO A 324 -18.06 43.36 8.46
N GLU A 325 -19.24 43.96 8.41
CA GLU A 325 -20.02 44.39 9.55
C GLU A 325 -20.66 43.17 10.31
N GLU A 326 -20.82 42.05 9.63
CA GLU A 326 -21.33 40.80 10.25
C GLU A 326 -20.24 40.00 10.98
N LEU A 327 -18.97 40.49 10.94
CA LEU A 327 -17.84 39.88 11.62
C LEU A 327 -17.63 40.43 13.03
N GLU A 328 -18.28 41.51 13.42
CA GLU A 328 -18.25 42.08 14.80
C GLU A 328 -19.31 41.40 15.69
#